data_48d4d42991eebd0367fe3e5db36aa534
#
_entry.id   48d4d42991eebd0367fe3e5db36aa534
#
_cell.length_a   1.000
_cell.length_b   1.000
_cell.length_c   1.000
_cell.angle_alpha   90.00
_cell.angle_beta   90.00
_cell.angle_gamma   90.00
#
_symmetry.space_group_name_H-M   'P 1'
#
loop_
_entity.id
_entity.type
_entity.pdbx_description
1 polymer ?
#
loop_
_entity_poly.entity_id
_entity_poly.type
_entity_poly.pdbx_seq_one_letter_code
_entity_poly.pdbx_strand_id
1 'polypeptide(L)'
;MSRLINIVVTCTDSKTLTNESLQLRNYSSSDLTTRFQAWKKALNNATDDISIEHKAALDVYKGSIWSTVKRFDSATKKNELQIKLWICSAGYGLISDKAKIAGYKATFARSQDDSVARGISSTSKALIEKAWWKALTKWDGPEKGEPRSITAIVKKFPDNILLVVCSSSYLNAIYDDLVTAQKSLTNTDNLIIICAGKEKAKGLSDNMLPCDGRFQELLGGARGASNVRLAEKILSEEHADNINADKLIKKYGELLEQQPPIKKFNRKKIPEQEIKEYIRKNLERNQNLSATKLLRQYRDDGFQCEQKRFRDLFNSLNEKNFNLDIKDNSF
;
A
#
# COMPACT_ATOMS: atom_id res chain seq x y z
N MET A 1 -20.75 12.94 22.23
CA MET A 1 -20.16 13.46 20.98
C MET A 1 -19.51 12.30 20.26
N SER A 2 -19.82 12.07 18.98
CA SER A 2 -19.19 11.01 18.21
C SER A 2 -17.70 11.33 18.06
N ARG A 3 -16.83 10.40 18.47
CA ARG A 3 -15.38 10.54 18.31
C ARG A 3 -15.02 10.46 16.82
N LEU A 4 -14.30 11.43 16.32
CA LEU A 4 -13.74 11.38 14.95
C LEU A 4 -12.56 10.40 14.90
N ILE A 5 -12.55 9.53 13.91
CA ILE A 5 -11.44 8.61 13.63
C ILE A 5 -10.61 9.19 12.50
N ASN A 6 -9.36 9.54 12.78
CA ASN A 6 -8.38 9.86 11.75
C ASN A 6 -7.76 8.56 11.24
N ILE A 7 -7.99 8.22 9.98
CA ILE A 7 -7.47 7.00 9.36
C ILE A 7 -6.31 7.36 8.45
N VAL A 8 -5.14 6.80 8.69
CA VAL A 8 -3.95 6.95 7.83
C VAL A 8 -3.73 5.65 7.06
N VAL A 9 -3.84 5.68 5.74
CA VAL A 9 -3.56 4.54 4.85
C VAL A 9 -2.36 4.79 3.98
N THR A 10 -1.73 3.75 3.43
CA THR A 10 -0.60 3.91 2.50
C THR A 10 -1.06 3.99 1.05
N CYS A 11 -0.35 4.77 0.24
CA CYS A 11 -0.55 4.79 -1.20
C CYS A 11 -0.19 3.45 -1.85
N THR A 12 -0.60 3.26 -3.11
CA THR A 12 -0.25 2.10 -3.93
C THR A 12 0.50 2.52 -5.20
N ASP A 13 1.20 1.57 -5.82
CA ASP A 13 1.84 1.80 -7.11
C ASP A 13 0.81 1.99 -8.24
N SER A 14 -0.29 1.24 -8.19
CA SER A 14 -1.38 1.33 -9.17
C SER A 14 -2.16 2.64 -9.04
N LYS A 15 -2.17 3.44 -10.10
CA LYS A 15 -2.84 4.74 -10.17
C LYS A 15 -3.68 4.88 -11.44
N THR A 16 -4.68 5.74 -11.41
CA THR A 16 -5.54 6.07 -12.56
C THR A 16 -4.89 7.09 -13.49
N LEU A 17 -3.98 7.91 -12.95
CA LEU A 17 -3.20 8.89 -13.69
C LEU A 17 -1.76 8.41 -13.84
N THR A 18 -1.15 8.71 -14.99
CA THR A 18 0.27 8.51 -15.26
C THR A 18 0.91 9.83 -15.65
N ASN A 19 2.13 10.06 -15.19
CA ASN A 19 2.95 11.19 -15.62
C ASN A 19 4.41 10.73 -15.69
N GLU A 20 4.96 10.73 -16.88
CA GLU A 20 6.33 10.26 -17.14
C GLU A 20 7.39 11.16 -16.47
N SER A 21 7.11 12.45 -16.33
CA SER A 21 8.02 13.37 -15.64
C SER A 21 8.05 13.16 -14.12
N LEU A 22 7.01 12.58 -13.53
CA LEU A 22 6.89 12.33 -12.10
C LEU A 22 7.19 10.87 -11.72
N GLN A 23 8.26 10.30 -12.29
CA GLN A 23 8.83 9.01 -11.87
C GLN A 23 10.12 9.25 -11.10
N LEU A 24 10.20 8.80 -9.84
CA LEU A 24 11.34 9.10 -8.97
C LEU A 24 12.68 8.54 -9.50
N ARG A 25 12.63 7.50 -10.34
CA ARG A 25 13.80 6.98 -11.06
C ARG A 25 14.49 8.00 -11.96
N ASN A 26 13.77 9.01 -12.45
CA ASN A 26 14.31 10.08 -13.30
C ASN A 26 15.14 11.09 -12.49
N TYR A 27 15.03 11.08 -11.17
CA TYR A 27 15.71 11.99 -10.24
C TYR A 27 16.77 11.23 -9.45
N SER A 28 17.71 10.59 -10.16
CA SER A 28 18.81 9.85 -9.54
C SER A 28 19.85 10.79 -8.91
N SER A 29 20.31 10.47 -7.73
CA SER A 29 21.43 11.12 -7.04
C SER A 29 21.95 10.17 -5.97
N SER A 30 23.25 10.25 -5.67
CA SER A 30 23.86 9.56 -4.52
C SER A 30 23.60 10.30 -3.19
N ASP A 31 23.23 11.59 -3.27
CA ASP A 31 22.85 12.41 -2.12
C ASP A 31 21.33 12.52 -2.00
N LEU A 32 20.82 12.22 -0.79
CA LEU A 32 19.39 12.25 -0.49
C LEU A 32 18.77 13.64 -0.60
N THR A 33 19.49 14.66 -0.12
CA THR A 33 18.99 16.05 -0.10
C THR A 33 18.81 16.56 -1.52
N THR A 34 19.82 16.38 -2.36
CA THR A 34 19.79 16.76 -3.78
C THR A 34 18.63 16.06 -4.50
N ARG A 35 18.48 14.75 -4.28
CA ARG A 35 17.38 13.96 -4.87
C ARG A 35 16.02 14.48 -4.43
N PHE A 36 15.86 14.76 -3.15
CA PHE A 36 14.61 15.27 -2.60
C PHE A 36 14.26 16.66 -3.16
N GLN A 37 15.24 17.55 -3.27
CA GLN A 37 15.01 18.89 -3.83
C GLN A 37 14.60 18.84 -5.31
N ALA A 38 15.22 17.96 -6.11
CA ALA A 38 14.85 17.74 -7.49
C ALA A 38 13.40 17.20 -7.60
N TRP A 39 13.06 16.21 -6.76
CA TRP A 39 11.70 15.66 -6.68
C TRP A 39 10.66 16.70 -6.28
N LYS A 40 10.93 17.47 -5.22
CA LYS A 40 10.07 18.56 -4.76
C LYS A 40 9.83 19.61 -5.85
N LYS A 41 10.90 20.00 -6.56
CA LYS A 41 10.79 20.93 -7.69
C LYS A 41 9.89 20.38 -8.78
N ALA A 42 10.04 19.10 -9.13
CA ALA A 42 9.20 18.46 -10.14
C ALA A 42 7.71 18.43 -9.73
N LEU A 43 7.43 18.13 -8.46
CA LEU A 43 6.06 18.16 -7.94
C LEU A 43 5.45 19.57 -7.96
N ASN A 44 6.22 20.58 -7.56
CA ASN A 44 5.75 21.97 -7.62
C ASN A 44 5.47 22.40 -9.06
N ASN A 45 6.39 22.14 -9.98
CA ASN A 45 6.18 22.45 -11.40
C ASN A 45 4.92 21.75 -11.96
N ALA A 46 4.70 20.48 -11.59
CA ALA A 46 3.51 19.76 -12.03
C ALA A 46 2.21 20.32 -11.40
N THR A 47 2.28 20.88 -10.19
CA THR A 47 1.12 21.52 -9.55
C THR A 47 0.74 22.82 -10.25
N ASP A 48 1.72 23.56 -10.76
CA ASP A 48 1.53 24.86 -11.45
C ASP A 48 1.18 24.68 -12.94
N ASP A 49 1.41 23.48 -13.51
CA ASP A 49 1.17 23.17 -14.92
C ASP A 49 -0.29 22.74 -15.14
N ILE A 50 -1.07 23.63 -15.75
CA ILE A 50 -2.49 23.40 -16.08
C ILE A 50 -2.73 22.30 -17.09
N SER A 51 -1.71 21.89 -17.85
CA SER A 51 -1.80 20.79 -18.81
C SER A 51 -1.75 19.42 -18.15
N ILE A 52 -1.31 19.33 -16.90
CA ILE A 52 -1.22 18.10 -16.12
C ILE A 52 -2.54 17.82 -15.41
N GLU A 53 -3.12 16.67 -15.67
CA GLU A 53 -4.36 16.25 -15.00
C GLU A 53 -4.13 15.97 -13.51
N HIS A 54 -4.96 16.59 -12.66
CA HIS A 54 -4.99 16.37 -11.22
C HIS A 54 -6.35 15.82 -10.80
N LYS A 55 -6.34 14.81 -9.92
CA LYS A 55 -7.56 14.25 -9.29
C LYS A 55 -7.43 14.26 -7.77
N ALA A 56 -8.55 14.15 -7.09
CA ALA A 56 -8.53 13.88 -5.66
C ALA A 56 -7.71 12.61 -5.39
N ALA A 57 -6.88 12.61 -4.35
CA ALA A 57 -5.99 11.49 -4.05
C ALA A 57 -6.77 10.16 -3.91
N LEU A 58 -7.98 10.20 -3.35
CA LEU A 58 -8.89 9.05 -3.29
C LEU A 58 -9.14 8.43 -4.68
N ASP A 59 -9.23 9.23 -5.73
CA ASP A 59 -9.54 8.78 -7.09
C ASP A 59 -8.29 8.41 -7.90
N VAL A 60 -7.14 8.91 -7.49
CA VAL A 60 -5.86 8.58 -8.13
C VAL A 60 -5.45 7.13 -7.85
N TYR A 61 -5.61 6.66 -6.61
CA TYR A 61 -5.18 5.30 -6.25
C TYR A 61 -6.21 4.25 -6.62
N LYS A 62 -5.73 3.09 -7.10
CA LYS A 62 -6.56 1.95 -7.52
C LYS A 62 -5.97 0.60 -7.10
N GLY A 63 -6.67 -0.48 -7.43
CA GLY A 63 -6.31 -1.86 -7.08
C GLY A 63 -7.05 -2.38 -5.85
N SER A 64 -6.83 -3.65 -5.50
CA SER A 64 -7.61 -4.36 -4.47
C SER A 64 -7.55 -3.72 -3.08
N ILE A 65 -6.41 -3.14 -2.70
CA ILE A 65 -6.27 -2.38 -1.44
C ILE A 65 -7.19 -1.16 -1.47
N TRP A 66 -7.10 -0.36 -2.53
CA TRP A 66 -7.85 0.90 -2.64
C TRP A 66 -9.34 0.71 -2.92
N SER A 67 -9.76 -0.37 -3.54
CA SER A 67 -11.19 -0.72 -3.59
C SER A 67 -11.78 -0.99 -2.20
N THR A 68 -10.98 -1.50 -1.26
CA THR A 68 -11.37 -1.64 0.14
C THR A 68 -11.38 -0.28 0.86
N VAL A 69 -10.33 0.52 0.72
CA VAL A 69 -10.24 1.85 1.35
C VAL A 69 -11.41 2.76 0.95
N LYS A 70 -11.81 2.73 -0.32
CA LYS A 70 -12.96 3.50 -0.83
C LYS A 70 -14.30 3.10 -0.19
N ARG A 71 -14.38 1.94 0.45
CA ARG A 71 -15.59 1.50 1.18
C ARG A 71 -15.60 1.90 2.65
N PHE A 72 -14.51 2.46 3.19
CA PHE A 72 -14.45 2.84 4.60
C PHE A 72 -15.60 3.76 5.02
N ASP A 73 -15.91 4.77 4.21
CA ASP A 73 -17.04 5.67 4.48
C ASP A 73 -18.38 4.92 4.55
N SER A 74 -18.61 3.98 3.64
CA SER A 74 -19.84 3.17 3.68
C SER A 74 -19.85 2.17 4.85
N ALA A 75 -18.70 1.65 5.24
CA ALA A 75 -18.56 0.73 6.37
C ALA A 75 -18.91 1.39 7.71
N THR A 76 -18.65 2.69 7.86
CA THR A 76 -18.91 3.44 9.09
C THR A 76 -20.38 3.79 9.34
N LYS A 77 -21.20 3.78 8.29
CA LYS A 77 -22.62 4.26 8.36
C LYS A 77 -23.46 3.49 9.37
N LYS A 78 -23.24 2.18 9.49
CA LYS A 78 -24.01 1.33 10.40
C LYS A 78 -23.79 1.67 11.87
N ASN A 79 -22.58 2.13 12.22
CA ASN A 79 -22.14 2.41 13.58
C ASN A 79 -22.02 3.91 13.85
N GLU A 80 -22.50 4.75 12.92
CA GLU A 80 -22.50 6.22 13.01
C GLU A 80 -21.10 6.81 13.30
N LEU A 81 -20.05 6.13 12.83
CA LEU A 81 -18.68 6.59 12.99
C LEU A 81 -18.38 7.73 12.03
N GLN A 82 -17.68 8.74 12.50
CA GLN A 82 -17.14 9.80 11.66
C GLN A 82 -15.67 9.54 11.37
N ILE A 83 -15.27 9.59 10.10
CA ILE A 83 -13.88 9.37 9.70
C ILE A 83 -13.32 10.56 8.93
N LYS A 84 -12.00 10.78 9.05
CA LYS A 84 -11.20 11.61 8.16
C LYS A 84 -10.06 10.76 7.63
N LEU A 85 -9.98 10.66 6.30
CA LEU A 85 -9.01 9.79 5.63
C LEU A 85 -7.77 10.59 5.23
N TRP A 86 -6.60 10.07 5.57
CA TRP A 86 -5.27 10.58 5.26
C TRP A 86 -4.48 9.54 4.51
N ILE A 87 -3.64 9.97 3.61
CA ILE A 87 -2.84 9.09 2.78
C ILE A 87 -1.36 9.33 3.02
N CYS A 88 -0.66 8.30 3.44
CA CYS A 88 0.79 8.28 3.54
C CYS A 88 1.38 7.95 2.18
N SER A 89 1.87 8.97 1.47
CA SER A 89 2.42 8.88 0.13
C SER A 89 3.95 8.99 0.14
N ALA A 90 4.64 8.08 -0.54
CA ALA A 90 6.10 8.16 -0.70
C ALA A 90 6.53 9.33 -1.62
N GLY A 91 5.61 9.85 -2.45
CA GLY A 91 5.88 10.99 -3.33
C GLY A 91 5.45 12.32 -2.75
N TYR A 92 4.25 12.38 -2.16
CA TYR A 92 3.62 13.63 -1.69
C TYR A 92 3.67 13.81 -0.16
N GLY A 93 4.12 12.82 0.63
CA GLY A 93 4.04 12.86 2.09
C GLY A 93 2.64 12.56 2.62
N LEU A 94 2.28 13.10 3.76
CA LEU A 94 0.92 13.00 4.28
C LEU A 94 0.01 13.97 3.54
N ILE A 95 -1.08 13.48 2.97
CA ILE A 95 -2.10 14.25 2.25
C ILE A 95 -3.50 13.81 2.64
N SER A 96 -4.51 14.68 2.48
CA SER A 96 -5.90 14.28 2.63
C SER A 96 -6.38 13.44 1.43
N ASP A 97 -7.46 12.73 1.58
CA ASP A 97 -8.15 12.02 0.49
C ASP A 97 -8.65 12.96 -0.63
N LYS A 98 -8.85 14.24 -0.31
CA LYS A 98 -9.34 15.30 -1.21
C LYS A 98 -8.22 16.05 -1.92
N ALA A 99 -6.95 15.89 -1.47
CA ALA A 99 -5.80 16.55 -2.07
C ALA A 99 -5.74 16.35 -3.58
N LYS A 100 -5.62 17.40 -4.33
CA LYS A 100 -5.46 17.33 -5.80
C LYS A 100 -4.02 16.98 -6.12
N ILE A 101 -3.80 15.80 -6.72
CA ILE A 101 -2.47 15.30 -7.08
C ILE A 101 -2.42 14.81 -8.52
N ALA A 102 -1.26 14.97 -9.14
CA ALA A 102 -0.93 14.36 -10.43
C ALA A 102 -0.57 12.88 -10.27
N GLY A 103 -0.57 12.14 -11.36
CA GLY A 103 0.00 10.79 -11.42
C GLY A 103 1.49 10.83 -11.14
N TYR A 104 2.03 9.86 -10.40
CA TYR A 104 3.45 9.79 -10.05
C TYR A 104 3.88 8.37 -9.73
N LYS A 105 5.21 8.13 -9.70
CA LYS A 105 5.80 6.88 -9.18
C LYS A 105 6.88 7.21 -8.15
N ALA A 106 6.64 6.84 -6.91
CA ALA A 106 7.60 6.83 -5.80
C ALA A 106 7.14 5.81 -4.76
N THR A 107 8.06 5.09 -4.11
CA THR A 107 7.73 4.05 -3.16
C THR A 107 8.83 3.85 -2.10
N PHE A 108 8.44 3.39 -0.90
CA PHE A 108 9.36 2.87 0.10
C PHE A 108 9.73 1.39 -0.12
N ALA A 109 9.11 0.70 -1.09
CA ALA A 109 9.48 -0.67 -1.43
C ALA A 109 10.86 -0.70 -2.11
N ARG A 110 11.85 -1.36 -1.46
CA ARG A 110 13.28 -1.27 -1.83
C ARG A 110 13.64 -1.93 -3.16
N SER A 111 12.85 -2.90 -3.61
CA SER A 111 13.08 -3.65 -4.85
C SER A 111 12.58 -2.97 -6.10
N GLN A 112 11.88 -1.83 -5.98
CA GLN A 112 11.28 -1.12 -7.09
C GLN A 112 12.22 -0.04 -7.66
N ASP A 113 12.08 0.26 -8.95
CA ASP A 113 12.88 1.27 -9.63
C ASP A 113 12.67 2.67 -9.06
N ASP A 114 11.44 2.98 -8.66
CA ASP A 114 11.06 4.26 -8.06
C ASP A 114 11.21 4.28 -6.53
N SER A 115 12.07 3.40 -5.97
CA SER A 115 12.35 3.40 -4.55
C SER A 115 13.08 4.67 -4.10
N VAL A 116 12.63 5.27 -3.00
CA VAL A 116 13.28 6.45 -2.39
C VAL A 116 14.74 6.17 -1.97
N ALA A 117 15.08 4.91 -1.69
CA ALA A 117 16.41 4.51 -1.25
C ALA A 117 17.33 4.03 -2.39
N ARG A 118 16.83 4.00 -3.65
CA ARG A 118 17.64 3.52 -4.79
C ARG A 118 18.72 4.52 -5.17
N GLY A 119 19.96 4.04 -5.31
CA GLY A 119 21.10 4.86 -5.73
C GLY A 119 21.66 5.79 -4.66
N ILE A 120 21.06 5.87 -3.48
CA ILE A 120 21.58 6.68 -2.38
C ILE A 120 22.75 5.96 -1.70
N SER A 121 23.86 6.69 -1.54
CA SER A 121 25.07 6.23 -0.83
C SER A 121 24.84 6.30 0.68
N SER A 122 24.35 5.19 1.25
CA SER A 122 24.20 5.06 2.72
C SER A 122 24.21 3.58 3.09
N THR A 123 24.71 3.28 4.28
CA THR A 123 24.76 1.95 4.86
C THR A 123 23.38 1.42 5.27
N SER A 124 22.42 2.30 5.55
CA SER A 124 21.09 1.91 6.03
C SER A 124 19.97 2.52 5.20
N LYS A 125 19.31 1.66 4.40
CA LYS A 125 18.11 2.06 3.65
C LYS A 125 16.95 2.48 4.55
N ALA A 126 16.87 1.93 5.75
CA ALA A 126 15.86 2.31 6.74
C ALA A 126 16.01 3.78 7.19
N LEU A 127 17.24 4.26 7.36
CA LEU A 127 17.51 5.66 7.70
C LEU A 127 17.18 6.61 6.54
N ILE A 128 17.41 6.17 5.29
CA ILE A 128 17.03 6.93 4.09
C ILE A 128 15.50 7.10 4.04
N GLU A 129 14.74 6.03 4.26
CA GLU A 129 13.28 6.04 4.24
C GLU A 129 12.71 7.02 5.29
N LYS A 130 13.25 7.00 6.52
CA LYS A 130 12.89 7.94 7.59
C LYS A 130 13.25 9.40 7.25
N ALA A 131 14.46 9.63 6.74
CA ALA A 131 14.89 10.95 6.35
C ALA A 131 14.08 11.52 5.18
N TRP A 132 13.71 10.69 4.20
CA TRP A 132 12.81 11.05 3.11
C TRP A 132 11.44 11.47 3.63
N TRP A 133 10.83 10.65 4.52
CA TRP A 133 9.55 11.01 5.16
C TRP A 133 9.66 12.33 5.91
N LYS A 134 10.69 12.51 6.73
CA LYS A 134 10.95 13.75 7.45
C LYS A 134 11.09 14.96 6.52
N ALA A 135 11.68 14.80 5.33
CA ALA A 135 11.78 15.88 4.34
C ALA A 135 10.40 16.20 3.74
N LEU A 136 9.57 15.18 3.44
CA LEU A 136 8.20 15.37 2.97
C LEU A 136 7.31 16.08 3.99
N THR A 137 7.48 15.82 5.29
CA THR A 137 6.68 16.52 6.34
C THR A 137 7.01 18.00 6.49
N LYS A 138 8.17 18.43 5.99
CA LYS A 138 8.61 19.83 5.99
C LYS A 138 8.23 20.61 4.74
N TRP A 139 7.70 19.93 3.73
CA TRP A 139 7.22 20.56 2.51
C TRP A 139 5.72 20.86 2.65
N ASP A 140 5.27 22.06 2.20
CA ASP A 140 3.88 22.49 2.31
C ASP A 140 2.89 21.55 1.56
N GLY A 141 3.38 20.82 0.55
CA GLY A 141 2.58 19.86 -0.19
C GLY A 141 1.54 20.50 -1.10
N PRO A 142 0.59 19.69 -1.61
CA PRO A 142 -0.45 20.16 -2.52
C PRO A 142 -1.58 20.93 -1.83
N GLU A 143 -1.70 20.83 -0.49
CA GLU A 143 -2.79 21.46 0.28
C GLU A 143 -2.19 22.34 1.40
N LYS A 144 -2.17 23.66 1.18
CA LYS A 144 -1.69 24.59 2.20
C LYS A 144 -2.59 24.57 3.45
N GLY A 145 -1.95 24.53 4.63
CA GLY A 145 -2.65 24.57 5.92
C GLY A 145 -3.17 23.22 6.44
N GLU A 146 -3.14 22.15 5.62
CA GLU A 146 -3.46 20.81 6.10
C GLU A 146 -2.24 20.14 6.80
N PRO A 147 -2.48 19.22 7.76
CA PRO A 147 -1.44 18.45 8.40
C PRO A 147 -0.52 17.73 7.41
N ARG A 148 0.80 17.89 7.60
CA ARG A 148 1.83 17.27 6.76
C ARG A 148 2.54 16.10 7.42
N SER A 149 2.21 15.80 8.69
CA SER A 149 2.75 14.69 9.46
C SER A 149 1.65 14.07 10.31
N ILE A 150 1.86 12.84 10.75
CA ILE A 150 0.95 12.15 11.66
C ILE A 150 0.91 12.89 13.01
N THR A 151 2.07 13.36 13.47
CA THR A 151 2.15 14.22 14.65
C THR A 151 1.31 15.48 14.53
N ALA A 152 1.26 16.10 13.34
CA ALA A 152 0.45 17.30 13.13
C ALA A 152 -1.06 17.00 13.20
N ILE A 153 -1.52 15.83 12.73
CA ILE A 153 -2.90 15.38 12.92
C ILE A 153 -3.23 15.30 14.41
N VAL A 154 -2.38 14.59 15.18
CA VAL A 154 -2.62 14.36 16.60
C VAL A 154 -2.58 15.67 17.38
N LYS A 155 -1.64 16.55 17.12
CA LYS A 155 -1.60 17.88 17.77
C LYS A 155 -2.85 18.73 17.53
N LYS A 156 -3.46 18.59 16.36
CA LYS A 156 -4.72 19.28 16.02
C LYS A 156 -5.92 18.62 16.69
N PHE A 157 -5.88 17.29 16.93
CA PHE A 157 -6.98 16.49 17.44
C PHE A 157 -6.49 15.43 18.45
N PRO A 158 -5.98 15.82 19.65
CA PRO A 158 -5.29 14.91 20.56
C PRO A 158 -6.19 13.85 21.22
N ASP A 159 -7.50 14.09 21.27
CA ASP A 159 -8.49 13.17 21.84
C ASP A 159 -9.09 12.19 20.83
N ASN A 160 -8.82 12.41 19.54
CA ASN A 160 -9.39 11.58 18.49
C ASN A 160 -8.65 10.23 18.38
N ILE A 161 -9.36 9.25 17.80
CA ILE A 161 -8.75 7.98 17.45
C ILE A 161 -7.86 8.17 16.21
N LEU A 162 -6.68 7.57 16.24
CA LEU A 162 -5.74 7.51 15.13
C LEU A 162 -5.56 6.04 14.70
N LEU A 163 -6.20 5.65 13.60
CA LEU A 163 -6.08 4.33 13.00
C LEU A 163 -5.06 4.36 11.84
N VAL A 164 -3.92 3.70 12.00
CA VAL A 164 -2.85 3.65 10.99
C VAL A 164 -2.84 2.27 10.33
N VAL A 165 -3.07 2.23 9.02
CA VAL A 165 -3.13 1.00 8.23
C VAL A 165 -2.01 1.03 7.19
N CYS A 166 -0.94 0.27 7.42
CA CYS A 166 0.27 0.36 6.61
C CYS A 166 0.94 -0.99 6.33
N SER A 167 1.89 -1.00 5.41
CA SER A 167 2.84 -2.10 5.23
C SER A 167 4.10 -1.86 6.06
N SER A 168 4.92 -2.91 6.27
CA SER A 168 6.15 -2.82 7.06
C SER A 168 7.14 -1.76 6.53
N SER A 169 7.25 -1.59 5.20
CA SER A 169 8.14 -0.58 4.61
C SER A 169 7.67 0.84 4.92
N TYR A 170 6.35 1.07 4.91
CA TYR A 170 5.77 2.36 5.29
C TYR A 170 5.86 2.60 6.79
N LEU A 171 5.59 1.57 7.62
CA LEU A 171 5.76 1.67 9.08
C LEU A 171 7.18 2.11 9.44
N ASN A 172 8.20 1.53 8.78
CA ASN A 172 9.58 1.93 9.00
C ASN A 172 9.83 3.41 8.65
N ALA A 173 9.32 3.88 7.51
CA ALA A 173 9.50 5.26 7.07
C ALA A 173 8.87 6.29 8.03
N ILE A 174 7.64 6.00 8.50
CA ILE A 174 6.84 6.90 9.36
C ILE A 174 7.09 6.68 10.86
N TYR A 175 7.96 5.75 11.24
CA TYR A 175 8.14 5.29 12.61
C TYR A 175 8.39 6.43 13.62
N ASP A 176 9.32 7.33 13.34
CA ASP A 176 9.69 8.40 14.25
C ASP A 176 8.56 9.43 14.42
N ASP A 177 7.78 9.64 13.36
CA ASP A 177 6.58 10.49 13.36
C ASP A 177 5.47 9.83 14.20
N LEU A 178 5.27 8.51 14.07
CA LEU A 178 4.30 7.75 14.89
C LEU A 178 4.64 7.75 16.37
N VAL A 179 5.93 7.56 16.73
CA VAL A 179 6.37 7.62 18.13
C VAL A 179 6.13 9.01 18.72
N THR A 180 6.35 10.06 17.93
CA THR A 180 6.08 11.44 18.38
C THR A 180 4.58 11.70 18.47
N ALA A 181 3.79 11.20 17.54
CA ALA A 181 2.33 11.29 17.55
C ALA A 181 1.72 10.58 18.77
N GLN A 182 2.18 9.36 19.09
CA GLN A 182 1.74 8.59 20.27
C GLN A 182 1.90 9.42 21.56
N LYS A 183 3.04 10.06 21.73
CA LYS A 183 3.33 10.91 22.91
C LYS A 183 2.46 12.18 22.98
N SER A 184 1.87 12.58 21.86
CA SER A 184 1.03 13.78 21.74
C SER A 184 -0.45 13.48 21.91
N LEU A 185 -0.86 12.20 21.95
CA LEU A 185 -2.23 11.78 22.26
C LEU A 185 -2.54 11.96 23.74
N THR A 186 -3.75 12.38 24.06
CA THR A 186 -4.26 12.43 25.45
C THR A 186 -4.36 11.03 26.06
N ASN A 187 -4.75 10.04 25.24
CA ASN A 187 -4.75 8.63 25.59
C ASN A 187 -4.01 7.83 24.51
N THR A 188 -2.94 7.14 24.89
CA THR A 188 -2.12 6.32 23.98
C THR A 188 -2.89 5.16 23.36
N ASP A 189 -3.97 4.64 23.99
CA ASP A 189 -4.83 3.61 23.44
C ASP A 189 -5.66 4.09 22.25
N ASN A 190 -5.72 5.40 22.02
CA ASN A 190 -6.33 5.97 20.82
C ASN A 190 -5.46 5.77 19.56
N LEU A 191 -4.18 5.38 19.68
CA LEU A 191 -3.36 4.96 18.56
C LEU A 191 -3.57 3.46 18.30
N ILE A 192 -3.99 3.13 17.09
CA ILE A 192 -4.20 1.77 16.62
C ILE A 192 -3.43 1.57 15.33
N ILE A 193 -2.53 0.59 15.29
CA ILE A 193 -1.69 0.31 14.13
C ILE A 193 -2.00 -1.08 13.57
N ILE A 194 -2.44 -1.15 12.33
CA ILE A 194 -2.66 -2.40 11.60
C ILE A 194 -1.56 -2.51 10.53
N CYS A 195 -0.55 -3.32 10.82
CA CYS A 195 0.55 -3.58 9.90
C CYS A 195 0.67 -5.09 9.65
N ALA A 196 0.54 -5.50 8.39
CA ALA A 196 0.72 -6.89 8.02
C ALA A 196 2.21 -7.26 8.13
N GLY A 197 2.54 -8.18 9.03
CA GLY A 197 3.90 -8.66 9.27
C GLY A 197 4.09 -9.22 10.67
N LYS A 198 5.28 -9.80 10.91
CA LYS A 198 5.60 -10.44 12.19
C LYS A 198 6.34 -9.51 13.17
N GLU A 199 6.98 -8.47 12.66
CA GLU A 199 7.82 -7.59 13.49
C GLU A 199 6.97 -6.51 14.13
N LYS A 200 6.97 -6.49 15.46
CA LYS A 200 6.41 -5.40 16.25
C LYS A 200 7.45 -4.27 16.32
N ALA A 201 7.05 -3.06 15.98
CA ALA A 201 7.90 -1.90 16.12
C ALA A 201 8.15 -1.60 17.60
N LYS A 202 9.42 -1.55 18.04
CA LYS A 202 9.80 -1.25 19.42
C LYS A 202 9.19 0.08 19.86
N GLY A 203 8.54 0.11 21.04
CA GLY A 203 7.87 1.30 21.57
C GLY A 203 6.47 1.59 21.00
N LEU A 204 6.02 0.82 19.98
CA LEU A 204 4.66 0.88 19.43
C LEU A 204 3.92 -0.46 19.55
N SER A 205 4.54 -1.48 20.19
CA SER A 205 4.02 -2.85 20.29
C SER A 205 2.63 -2.92 20.90
N ASP A 206 2.35 -2.08 21.90
CA ASP A 206 1.09 -2.04 22.64
C ASP A 206 -0.05 -1.38 21.87
N ASN A 207 0.27 -0.78 20.70
CA ASN A 207 -0.69 -0.18 19.79
C ASN A 207 -0.84 -0.98 18.48
N MET A 208 -0.08 -2.08 18.31
CA MET A 208 -0.10 -2.86 17.08
C MET A 208 -1.07 -4.03 17.17
N LEU A 209 -2.13 -3.98 16.38
CA LEU A 209 -3.04 -5.11 16.21
C LEU A 209 -2.33 -6.27 15.53
N PRO A 210 -2.51 -7.51 16.02
CA PRO A 210 -2.02 -8.68 15.33
C PRO A 210 -2.72 -8.81 13.97
N CYS A 211 -1.94 -8.81 12.89
CA CYS A 211 -2.46 -8.95 11.53
C CYS A 211 -1.46 -9.74 10.69
N ASP A 212 -1.79 -10.98 10.35
CA ASP A 212 -0.98 -11.81 9.48
C ASP A 212 -1.84 -12.61 8.48
N GLY A 213 -1.19 -13.50 7.73
CA GLY A 213 -1.86 -14.26 6.67
C GLY A 213 -2.94 -15.22 7.14
N ARG A 214 -3.08 -15.50 8.44
CA ARG A 214 -4.17 -16.31 9.01
C ARG A 214 -5.52 -15.64 8.83
N PHE A 215 -5.58 -14.30 8.85
CA PHE A 215 -6.80 -13.56 8.58
C PHE A 215 -7.31 -13.68 7.14
N GLN A 216 -6.54 -14.25 6.21
CA GLN A 216 -6.97 -14.36 4.81
C GLN A 216 -8.25 -15.17 4.65
N GLU A 217 -8.44 -16.23 5.41
CA GLU A 217 -9.65 -17.08 5.34
C GLU A 217 -10.88 -16.34 5.90
N LEU A 218 -10.70 -15.62 7.00
CA LEU A 218 -11.77 -14.84 7.63
C LEU A 218 -12.17 -13.60 6.82
N LEU A 219 -11.18 -12.84 6.33
CA LEU A 219 -11.41 -11.56 5.66
C LEU A 219 -11.58 -11.71 4.14
N GLY A 220 -11.21 -12.86 3.58
CA GLY A 220 -11.20 -13.11 2.14
C GLY A 220 -10.13 -12.31 1.39
N GLY A 221 -10.10 -12.47 0.06
CA GLY A 221 -9.27 -11.71 -0.85
C GLY A 221 -7.77 -11.98 -0.78
N ALA A 222 -6.98 -11.05 -1.31
CA ALA A 222 -5.53 -11.19 -1.37
C ALA A 222 -4.89 -10.96 0.01
N ARG A 223 -3.92 -11.81 0.38
CA ARG A 223 -3.17 -11.68 1.65
C ARG A 223 -2.54 -10.30 1.85
N GLY A 224 -2.05 -9.67 0.78
CA GLY A 224 -1.47 -8.32 0.85
C GLY A 224 -2.46 -7.20 1.18
N ALA A 225 -3.77 -7.48 1.20
CA ALA A 225 -4.83 -6.54 1.57
C ALA A 225 -5.46 -6.84 2.95
N SER A 226 -4.91 -7.79 3.73
CA SER A 226 -5.48 -8.18 5.02
C SER A 226 -5.56 -7.02 6.01
N ASN A 227 -4.58 -6.11 6.03
CA ASN A 227 -4.56 -4.94 6.89
C ASN A 227 -5.73 -3.98 6.62
N VAL A 228 -5.99 -3.61 5.37
CA VAL A 228 -7.11 -2.71 5.03
C VAL A 228 -8.47 -3.41 5.19
N ARG A 229 -8.55 -4.73 5.00
CA ARG A 229 -9.76 -5.51 5.24
C ARG A 229 -10.06 -5.65 6.73
N LEU A 230 -9.02 -5.81 7.56
CA LEU A 230 -9.19 -5.78 9.01
C LEU A 230 -9.68 -4.41 9.47
N ALA A 231 -9.13 -3.32 8.93
CA ALA A 231 -9.63 -1.97 9.20
C ALA A 231 -11.11 -1.81 8.78
N GLU A 232 -11.49 -2.26 7.58
CA GLU A 232 -12.88 -2.24 7.11
C GLU A 232 -13.81 -3.02 8.05
N LYS A 233 -13.38 -4.20 8.52
CA LYS A 233 -14.14 -5.02 9.48
C LYS A 233 -14.34 -4.28 10.81
N ILE A 234 -13.28 -3.68 11.36
CA ILE A 234 -13.38 -2.86 12.59
C ILE A 234 -14.37 -1.73 12.39
N LEU A 235 -14.27 -0.96 11.32
CA LEU A 235 -15.16 0.17 11.02
C LEU A 235 -16.63 -0.25 10.83
N SER A 236 -16.88 -1.48 10.36
CA SER A 236 -18.24 -1.98 10.11
C SER A 236 -18.88 -2.65 11.33
N GLU A 237 -18.10 -3.15 12.28
CA GLU A 237 -18.59 -3.98 13.37
C GLU A 237 -18.46 -3.32 14.75
N GLU A 238 -17.51 -2.39 14.92
CA GLU A 238 -17.25 -1.80 16.23
C GLU A 238 -17.96 -0.46 16.41
N HIS A 239 -18.51 -0.25 17.61
CA HIS A 239 -18.94 1.07 18.06
C HIS A 239 -17.74 1.90 18.53
N ALA A 240 -17.85 3.23 18.47
CA ALA A 240 -16.77 4.16 18.78
C ALA A 240 -16.06 3.88 20.14
N ASP A 241 -16.82 3.50 21.17
CA ASP A 241 -16.30 3.21 22.51
C ASP A 241 -15.44 1.93 22.58
N ASN A 242 -15.56 1.06 21.59
CA ASN A 242 -14.77 -0.17 21.47
C ASN A 242 -13.54 -0.03 20.58
N ILE A 243 -13.40 1.11 19.87
CA ILE A 243 -12.24 1.36 19.00
C ILE A 243 -11.13 2.00 19.83
N ASN A 244 -10.36 1.16 20.50
CA ASN A 244 -9.10 1.50 21.18
C ASN A 244 -8.13 0.31 21.09
N ALA A 245 -6.85 0.56 21.30
CA ALA A 245 -5.80 -0.44 21.10
C ALA A 245 -5.98 -1.66 22.00
N ASP A 246 -6.17 -1.46 23.31
CA ASP A 246 -6.29 -2.54 24.28
C ASP A 246 -7.42 -3.52 23.93
N LYS A 247 -8.66 -3.01 23.74
CA LYS A 247 -9.82 -3.85 23.41
C LYS A 247 -9.64 -4.56 22.05
N LEU A 248 -9.15 -3.85 21.04
CA LEU A 248 -9.00 -4.42 19.70
C LEU A 248 -7.87 -5.45 19.63
N ILE A 249 -6.73 -5.22 20.31
CA ILE A 249 -5.63 -6.18 20.38
C ILE A 249 -6.10 -7.46 21.03
N LYS A 250 -6.84 -7.38 22.14
CA LYS A 250 -7.42 -8.54 22.81
C LYS A 250 -8.38 -9.29 21.89
N LYS A 251 -9.41 -8.62 21.38
CA LYS A 251 -10.45 -9.23 20.53
C LYS A 251 -9.86 -9.89 19.25
N TYR A 252 -9.05 -9.15 18.52
CA TYR A 252 -8.51 -9.65 17.26
C TYR A 252 -7.29 -10.57 17.45
N GLY A 253 -6.62 -10.52 18.61
CA GLY A 253 -5.63 -11.50 19.04
C GLY A 253 -6.28 -12.87 19.26
N GLU A 254 -7.31 -12.94 20.07
CA GLU A 254 -8.07 -14.16 20.32
C GLU A 254 -8.68 -14.73 19.02
N LEU A 255 -9.22 -13.85 18.17
CA LEU A 255 -9.76 -14.25 16.87
C LEU A 255 -8.70 -14.83 15.94
N LEU A 256 -7.48 -14.26 15.96
CA LEU A 256 -6.36 -14.74 15.14
C LEU A 256 -5.83 -16.10 15.64
N GLU A 257 -5.81 -16.35 16.94
CA GLU A 257 -5.41 -17.63 17.52
C GLU A 257 -6.33 -18.78 17.13
N GLN A 258 -7.62 -18.48 16.93
CA GLN A 258 -8.61 -19.44 16.44
C GLN A 258 -8.46 -19.77 14.94
N GLN A 259 -7.67 -19.00 14.19
CA GLN A 259 -7.49 -19.25 12.76
C GLN A 259 -6.47 -20.37 12.51
N PRO A 260 -6.67 -21.17 11.45
CA PRO A 260 -5.73 -22.21 11.09
C PRO A 260 -4.34 -21.63 10.76
N PRO A 261 -3.26 -22.38 10.99
CA PRO A 261 -1.91 -21.92 10.69
C PRO A 261 -1.74 -21.63 9.19
N ILE A 262 -0.89 -20.66 8.89
CA ILE A 262 -0.61 -20.28 7.50
C ILE A 262 -0.09 -21.47 6.72
N LYS A 263 -0.79 -21.87 5.66
CA LYS A 263 -0.32 -22.92 4.74
C LYS A 263 1.00 -22.50 4.12
N LYS A 264 2.05 -23.26 4.40
CA LYS A 264 3.35 -23.11 3.75
C LYS A 264 3.33 -23.98 2.50
N PHE A 265 3.61 -23.38 1.36
CA PHE A 265 3.73 -24.10 0.09
C PHE A 265 5.21 -24.30 -0.21
N ASN A 266 5.63 -25.53 -0.34
CA ASN A 266 6.97 -25.86 -0.82
C ASN A 266 6.96 -25.91 -2.36
N ARG A 267 6.95 -24.71 -3.00
CA ARG A 267 6.89 -24.58 -4.46
C ARG A 267 8.29 -24.45 -5.05
N LYS A 268 8.56 -25.22 -6.10
CA LYS A 268 9.84 -25.24 -6.82
C LYS A 268 9.89 -24.06 -7.82
N LYS A 269 11.01 -23.35 -7.84
CA LYS A 269 11.34 -22.42 -8.94
C LYS A 269 11.90 -23.21 -10.09
N ILE A 270 11.39 -22.96 -11.30
CA ILE A 270 11.91 -23.55 -12.52
C ILE A 270 12.39 -22.45 -13.47
N PRO A 271 13.29 -22.76 -14.43
CA PRO A 271 13.76 -21.84 -15.45
C PRO A 271 12.62 -21.25 -16.28
N GLU A 272 12.86 -20.07 -16.86
CA GLU A 272 11.86 -19.37 -17.67
C GLU A 272 11.39 -20.20 -18.88
N GLN A 273 12.30 -20.95 -19.49
CA GLN A 273 11.98 -21.80 -20.62
C GLN A 273 10.94 -22.86 -20.26
N GLU A 274 11.09 -23.50 -19.09
CA GLU A 274 10.14 -24.49 -18.60
C GLU A 274 8.77 -23.86 -18.24
N ILE A 275 8.76 -22.60 -17.75
CA ILE A 275 7.52 -21.85 -17.54
C ILE A 275 6.81 -21.60 -18.86
N LYS A 276 7.55 -21.20 -19.90
CA LYS A 276 7.01 -20.97 -21.25
C LYS A 276 6.43 -22.26 -21.86
N GLU A 277 7.11 -23.38 -21.69
CA GLU A 277 6.64 -24.68 -22.15
C GLU A 277 5.37 -25.12 -21.41
N TYR A 278 5.31 -24.92 -20.09
CA TYR A 278 4.10 -25.18 -19.32
C TYR A 278 2.91 -24.34 -19.84
N ILE A 279 3.13 -23.04 -20.09
CA ILE A 279 2.11 -22.14 -20.62
C ILE A 279 1.63 -22.61 -21.99
N ARG A 280 2.53 -22.91 -22.93
CA ARG A 280 2.17 -23.39 -24.29
C ARG A 280 1.31 -24.66 -24.24
N LYS A 281 1.81 -25.68 -23.53
CA LYS A 281 1.11 -26.98 -23.40
C LYS A 281 -0.32 -26.84 -22.86
N ASN A 282 -0.55 -25.88 -21.96
CA ASN A 282 -1.89 -25.65 -21.41
C ASN A 282 -2.76 -24.81 -22.35
N LEU A 283 -2.19 -23.84 -23.10
CA LEU A 283 -2.91 -23.08 -24.11
C LEU A 283 -3.31 -23.93 -25.33
N GLU A 284 -2.48 -24.88 -25.73
CA GLU A 284 -2.83 -25.87 -26.78
C GLU A 284 -4.03 -26.72 -26.41
N ARG A 285 -4.19 -27.04 -25.11
CA ARG A 285 -5.33 -27.81 -24.59
C ARG A 285 -6.58 -26.96 -24.40
N ASN A 286 -6.42 -25.70 -24.06
CA ASN A 286 -7.51 -24.76 -23.84
C ASN A 286 -7.06 -23.31 -24.09
N GLN A 287 -7.35 -22.81 -25.27
CA GLN A 287 -6.99 -21.45 -25.70
C GLN A 287 -7.69 -20.34 -24.90
N ASN A 288 -8.79 -20.65 -24.19
CA ASN A 288 -9.56 -19.68 -23.40
C ASN A 288 -9.04 -19.52 -21.95
N LEU A 289 -7.89 -20.10 -21.60
CA LEU A 289 -7.31 -19.94 -20.26
C LEU A 289 -6.79 -18.50 -20.07
N SER A 290 -7.21 -17.87 -18.97
CA SER A 290 -6.60 -16.60 -18.55
C SER A 290 -5.28 -16.83 -17.81
N ALA A 291 -4.36 -15.86 -17.90
CA ALA A 291 -3.09 -15.87 -17.16
C ALA A 291 -3.29 -16.13 -15.66
N THR A 292 -4.36 -15.59 -15.06
CA THR A 292 -4.66 -15.75 -13.63
C THR A 292 -5.07 -17.18 -13.30
N LYS A 293 -5.94 -17.80 -14.13
CA LYS A 293 -6.37 -19.19 -13.93
C LYS A 293 -5.18 -20.14 -14.10
N LEU A 294 -4.39 -19.94 -15.16
CA LEU A 294 -3.24 -20.79 -15.43
C LEU A 294 -2.14 -20.63 -14.38
N LEU A 295 -1.89 -19.43 -13.86
CA LEU A 295 -0.96 -19.24 -12.75
C LEU A 295 -1.43 -19.94 -11.47
N ARG A 296 -2.73 -19.97 -11.21
CA ARG A 296 -3.27 -20.72 -10.07
C ARG A 296 -2.97 -22.20 -10.22
N GLN A 297 -3.30 -22.78 -11.36
CA GLN A 297 -3.01 -24.20 -11.69
C GLN A 297 -1.50 -24.48 -11.57
N TYR A 298 -0.63 -23.65 -12.17
CA TYR A 298 0.82 -23.75 -12.08
C TYR A 298 1.33 -23.81 -10.63
N ARG A 299 0.71 -22.99 -9.75
CA ARG A 299 1.05 -22.98 -8.33
C ARG A 299 0.49 -24.20 -7.58
N ASP A 300 -0.65 -24.72 -7.97
CA ASP A 300 -1.26 -25.91 -7.40
C ASP A 300 -0.48 -27.17 -7.83
N ASP A 301 0.13 -27.14 -9.02
CA ASP A 301 1.07 -28.17 -9.51
C ASP A 301 2.47 -28.09 -8.82
N GLY A 302 2.63 -27.23 -7.83
CA GLY A 302 3.84 -27.16 -7.00
C GLY A 302 4.95 -26.25 -7.51
N PHE A 303 4.68 -25.36 -8.47
CA PHE A 303 5.66 -24.43 -9.02
C PHE A 303 5.50 -23.01 -8.50
N GLN A 304 6.60 -22.26 -8.47
CA GLN A 304 6.65 -20.88 -8.01
C GLN A 304 6.94 -19.92 -9.16
N CYS A 305 6.02 -18.96 -9.37
CA CYS A 305 6.27 -17.80 -10.23
C CYS A 305 5.62 -16.55 -9.64
N GLU A 306 6.28 -15.40 -9.83
CA GLU A 306 5.71 -14.09 -9.49
C GLU A 306 4.61 -13.75 -10.52
N GLN A 307 3.52 -13.15 -10.03
CA GLN A 307 2.29 -12.96 -10.82
C GLN A 307 2.52 -12.08 -12.06
N LYS A 308 3.28 -10.99 -11.92
CA LYS A 308 3.59 -10.09 -13.04
C LYS A 308 4.44 -10.82 -14.09
N ARG A 309 5.53 -11.47 -13.65
CA ARG A 309 6.40 -12.26 -14.53
C ARG A 309 5.62 -13.34 -15.29
N PHE A 310 4.77 -14.11 -14.60
CA PHE A 310 3.97 -15.15 -15.26
C PHE A 310 3.02 -14.55 -16.29
N ARG A 311 2.36 -13.45 -15.98
CA ARG A 311 1.46 -12.74 -16.90
C ARG A 311 2.20 -12.21 -18.12
N ASP A 312 3.39 -11.62 -17.93
CA ASP A 312 4.18 -11.08 -19.03
C ASP A 312 4.65 -12.22 -19.98
N LEU A 313 5.04 -13.38 -19.44
CA LEU A 313 5.34 -14.58 -20.22
C LEU A 313 4.12 -15.14 -20.95
N PHE A 314 2.97 -15.17 -20.27
CA PHE A 314 1.72 -15.62 -20.87
C PHE A 314 1.30 -14.74 -22.06
N ASN A 315 1.33 -13.42 -21.88
CA ASN A 315 0.97 -12.46 -22.94
C ASN A 315 1.91 -12.57 -24.14
N SER A 316 3.22 -12.68 -23.89
CA SER A 316 4.21 -12.82 -24.98
C SER A 316 4.04 -14.07 -25.83
N LEU A 317 3.43 -15.12 -25.29
CA LEU A 317 3.14 -16.35 -26.02
C LEU A 317 1.78 -16.28 -26.74
N ASN A 318 0.80 -15.60 -26.15
CA ASN A 318 -0.53 -15.44 -26.74
C ASN A 318 -0.50 -14.50 -27.96
N GLU A 319 0.28 -13.41 -27.92
CA GLU A 319 0.47 -12.51 -29.06
C GLU A 319 1.18 -13.19 -30.25
N LYS A 320 2.08 -14.15 -30.01
CA LYS A 320 2.74 -14.91 -31.09
C LYS A 320 1.82 -15.89 -31.77
N ASN A 321 0.86 -16.50 -31.04
CA ASN A 321 -0.13 -17.38 -31.66
C ASN A 321 -1.12 -16.59 -32.53
N PHE A 322 -1.51 -15.37 -32.12
CA PHE A 322 -2.39 -14.51 -32.93
C PHE A 322 -1.76 -14.07 -34.25
N ASN A 323 -0.44 -13.84 -34.26
CA ASN A 323 0.30 -13.43 -35.48
C ASN A 323 0.62 -14.59 -36.42
N LEU A 324 0.56 -15.86 -35.97
CA LEU A 324 0.69 -17.05 -36.82
C LEU A 324 -0.60 -17.36 -37.54
N ASP A 325 -1.73 -17.25 -36.86
CA ASP A 325 -3.07 -17.49 -37.45
C ASP A 325 -3.45 -16.46 -38.54
N ILE A 326 -2.89 -15.25 -38.49
CA ILE A 326 -3.10 -14.22 -39.53
C ILE A 326 -2.26 -14.49 -40.78
N LYS A 327 -1.12 -15.19 -40.66
CA LYS A 327 -0.26 -15.52 -41.81
C LYS A 327 -0.72 -16.76 -42.58
N ASP A 328 -1.41 -17.68 -41.91
CA ASP A 328 -1.93 -18.89 -42.56
C ASP A 328 -3.30 -18.69 -43.24
N ASN A 329 -3.99 -17.57 -43.00
CA ASN A 329 -5.27 -17.22 -43.64
C ASN A 329 -5.15 -16.24 -44.82
N SER A 330 -3.94 -16.02 -45.34
CA SER A 330 -3.68 -15.16 -46.51
C SER A 330 -3.14 -15.97 -47.69
N PHE A 331 -3.93 -16.95 -48.16
CA PHE A 331 -3.82 -17.60 -49.43
C PHE A 331 -5.17 -17.73 -50.10
#